data_1ce068e8863eb6b10d83e9591760ea52
#
_entry.id   1ce068e8863eb6b10d83e9591760ea52
#
_cell.length_a   1.000
_cell.length_b   1.000
_cell.length_c   1.000
_cell.angle_alpha   90.00
_cell.angle_beta   90.00
_cell.angle_gamma   90.00
#
_symmetry.space_group_name_H-M   'P 1'
#
loop_
_entity.id
_entity.type
_entity.pdbx_description
1 polymer ?
#
loop_
_entity_poly.entity_id
_entity_poly.type
_entity_poly.pdbx_seq_one_letter_code
_entity_poly.pdbx_strand_id
1 'polypeptide(L)'
;MNDENLQAAVSAGVMSAESEHRALLQSIVEVARAIFSAKAASIYLHDQEADELVFEAVAGEGSERLVGMRLPSSTGIGGWVLVTRQPLIIDDLEQDPRHSRETAESTGYVPKAMMSVPLLHDERALGVLNVLDRSKEIEFSLGQMELLGLFANQAAIALDLLQRARHARAVLTESGSDAGVIARIASAVEDLDEEQREPVLRLLGALDDVLRADVSF
;
A
#
# COMPACT_ATOMS: atom_id res chain seq x y z
N MET A 1 22.46 18.44 18.24
CA MET A 1 22.19 17.86 16.90
C MET A 1 21.25 18.86 16.25
N ASN A 2 21.63 19.49 15.10
CA ASN A 2 20.82 20.55 14.54
C ASN A 2 19.50 19.96 14.01
N ASP A 3 18.42 20.74 14.12
CA ASP A 3 17.05 20.40 13.64
C ASP A 3 17.07 19.87 12.19
N GLU A 4 17.90 20.46 11.33
CA GLU A 4 18.14 20.00 9.96
C GLU A 4 18.73 18.57 9.90
N ASN A 5 19.60 18.21 10.84
CA ASN A 5 20.19 16.86 10.89
C ASN A 5 19.19 15.80 11.36
N LEU A 6 18.29 16.16 12.28
CA LEU A 6 17.23 15.27 12.72
C LEU A 6 16.19 15.07 11.62
N GLN A 7 15.75 16.15 10.97
CA GLN A 7 14.82 16.06 9.83
C GLN A 7 15.44 15.25 8.68
N ALA A 8 16.74 15.46 8.38
CA ALA A 8 17.45 14.68 7.37
C ALA A 8 17.52 13.20 7.76
N ALA A 9 17.81 12.86 9.01
CA ALA A 9 17.87 11.48 9.49
C ALA A 9 16.51 10.80 9.46
N VAL A 10 15.45 11.46 9.91
CA VAL A 10 14.08 10.94 9.85
C VAL A 10 13.62 10.78 8.40
N SER A 11 13.87 11.76 7.54
CA SER A 11 13.55 11.68 6.11
C SER A 11 14.29 10.52 5.43
N ALA A 12 15.57 10.34 5.73
CA ALA A 12 16.36 9.22 5.21
C ALA A 12 15.81 7.87 5.69
N GLY A 13 15.43 7.75 6.96
CA GLY A 13 14.81 6.55 7.52
C GLY A 13 13.46 6.21 6.87
N VAL A 14 12.61 7.21 6.64
CA VAL A 14 11.31 7.02 5.96
C VAL A 14 11.51 6.62 4.50
N MET A 15 12.48 7.21 3.80
CA MET A 15 12.80 6.85 2.41
C MET A 15 13.35 5.42 2.31
N SER A 16 14.20 5.01 3.25
CA SER A 16 14.70 3.62 3.34
C SER A 16 13.54 2.64 3.55
N ALA A 17 12.67 2.93 4.51
CA ALA A 17 11.48 2.10 4.79
C ALA A 17 10.56 1.98 3.56
N GLU A 18 10.31 3.07 2.84
CA GLU A 18 9.51 3.04 1.61
C GLU A 18 10.14 2.13 0.54
N SER A 19 11.46 2.22 0.36
CA SER A 19 12.20 1.38 -0.59
C SER A 19 12.15 -0.10 -0.20
N GLU A 20 12.32 -0.42 1.08
CA GLU A 20 12.27 -1.79 1.60
C GLU A 20 10.90 -2.42 1.44
N HIS A 21 9.82 -1.69 1.75
CA HIS A 21 8.45 -2.17 1.59
C HIS A 21 8.09 -2.37 0.11
N ARG A 22 8.56 -1.51 -0.78
CA ARG A 22 8.38 -1.68 -2.23
C ARG A 22 9.13 -2.92 -2.73
N ALA A 23 10.35 -3.16 -2.28
CA ALA A 23 11.12 -4.37 -2.60
C ALA A 23 10.42 -5.64 -2.11
N LEU A 24 9.78 -5.60 -0.93
CA LEU A 24 8.98 -6.71 -0.41
C LEU A 24 7.75 -6.98 -1.29
N LEU A 25 7.00 -5.96 -1.71
CA LEU A 25 5.87 -6.12 -2.62
C LEU A 25 6.31 -6.72 -3.97
N GLN A 26 7.45 -6.27 -4.50
CA GLN A 26 8.05 -6.81 -5.72
C GLN A 26 8.41 -8.30 -5.56
N SER A 27 9.03 -8.68 -4.45
CA SER A 27 9.34 -10.09 -4.14
C SER A 27 8.06 -10.94 -4.06
N ILE A 28 6.98 -10.41 -3.46
CA ILE A 28 5.71 -11.13 -3.36
C ILE A 28 5.11 -11.43 -4.75
N VAL A 29 5.09 -10.46 -5.67
CA VAL A 29 4.55 -10.71 -7.01
C VAL A 29 5.43 -11.67 -7.82
N GLU A 30 6.75 -11.61 -7.67
CA GLU A 30 7.69 -12.53 -8.32
C GLU A 30 7.49 -13.97 -7.83
N VAL A 31 7.38 -14.16 -6.52
CA VAL A 31 7.14 -15.48 -5.92
C VAL A 31 5.75 -16.01 -6.29
N ALA A 32 4.70 -15.17 -6.22
CA ALA A 32 3.36 -15.56 -6.64
C ALA A 32 3.35 -16.00 -8.11
N ARG A 33 3.95 -15.20 -9.00
CA ARG A 33 4.07 -15.55 -10.41
C ARG A 33 4.78 -16.90 -10.62
N ALA A 34 5.87 -17.14 -9.90
CA ALA A 34 6.65 -18.38 -10.03
C ALA A 34 5.87 -19.61 -9.52
N ILE A 35 5.23 -19.52 -8.34
CA ILE A 35 4.48 -20.64 -7.74
C ILE A 35 3.30 -21.04 -8.61
N PHE A 36 2.57 -20.07 -9.15
CA PHE A 36 1.42 -20.36 -10.03
C PHE A 36 1.82 -20.59 -11.49
N SER A 37 3.13 -20.59 -11.80
CA SER A 37 3.66 -20.68 -13.17
C SER A 37 2.90 -19.74 -14.11
N ALA A 38 2.64 -18.51 -13.62
CA ALA A 38 1.86 -17.51 -14.30
C ALA A 38 2.72 -16.65 -15.24
N LYS A 39 2.09 -16.06 -16.25
CA LYS A 39 2.79 -15.16 -17.17
C LYS A 39 3.08 -13.80 -16.54
N ALA A 40 2.15 -13.30 -15.71
CA ALA A 40 2.33 -12.06 -14.97
C ALA A 40 1.66 -12.11 -13.60
N ALA A 41 2.10 -11.25 -12.68
CA ALA A 41 1.43 -10.95 -11.43
C ALA A 41 1.59 -9.46 -11.10
N SER A 42 0.60 -8.89 -10.40
CA SER A 42 0.63 -7.47 -10.03
C SER A 42 -0.05 -7.20 -8.70
N ILE A 43 0.39 -6.15 -8.02
CA ILE A 43 -0.27 -5.59 -6.85
C ILE A 43 -0.73 -4.17 -7.18
N TYR A 44 -2.00 -3.89 -6.93
CA TYR A 44 -2.58 -2.56 -6.95
C TYR A 44 -2.75 -2.04 -5.53
N LEU A 45 -2.38 -0.80 -5.31
CA LEU A 45 -2.77 -0.02 -4.13
C LEU A 45 -4.04 0.75 -4.43
N HIS A 46 -4.98 0.79 -3.50
CA HIS A 46 -6.12 1.69 -3.54
C HIS A 46 -5.74 3.06 -2.97
N ASP A 47 -5.63 4.04 -3.84
CA ASP A 47 -5.52 5.46 -3.47
C ASP A 47 -6.94 5.98 -3.19
N GLN A 48 -7.31 6.05 -1.90
CA GLN A 48 -8.66 6.43 -1.48
C GLN A 48 -8.97 7.92 -1.73
N GLU A 49 -7.95 8.77 -1.75
CA GLU A 49 -8.14 10.22 -1.97
C GLU A 49 -8.46 10.52 -3.44
N ALA A 50 -7.76 9.83 -4.35
CA ALA A 50 -7.98 9.97 -5.78
C ALA A 50 -9.07 9.02 -6.33
N ASP A 51 -9.51 8.03 -5.53
CA ASP A 51 -10.38 6.91 -5.93
C ASP A 51 -9.81 6.12 -7.11
N GLU A 52 -8.52 5.76 -7.02
CA GLU A 52 -7.77 5.08 -8.07
C GLU A 52 -7.06 3.83 -7.56
N LEU A 53 -6.85 2.88 -8.46
CA LEU A 53 -5.93 1.76 -8.31
C LEU A 53 -4.57 2.13 -8.91
N VAL A 54 -3.52 2.03 -8.13
CA VAL A 54 -2.14 2.35 -8.54
C VAL A 54 -1.32 1.07 -8.59
N PHE A 55 -0.64 0.79 -9.69
CA PHE A 55 0.29 -0.32 -9.77
C PHE A 55 1.50 -0.08 -8.86
N GLU A 56 1.67 -0.90 -7.83
CA GLU A 56 2.81 -0.81 -6.89
C GLU A 56 3.91 -1.82 -7.17
N ALA A 57 3.55 -3.02 -7.63
CA ALA A 57 4.50 -4.05 -8.01
C ALA A 57 3.98 -4.88 -9.17
N VAL A 58 4.85 -5.25 -10.09
CA VAL A 58 4.50 -6.03 -11.28
C VAL A 58 5.64 -6.99 -11.62
N ALA A 59 5.31 -8.23 -11.99
CA ALA A 59 6.27 -9.23 -12.44
C ALA A 59 5.76 -9.95 -13.70
N GLY A 60 6.65 -10.22 -14.66
CA GLY A 60 6.35 -10.95 -15.89
C GLY A 60 6.01 -10.05 -17.08
N GLU A 61 5.14 -10.56 -17.98
CA GLU A 61 4.80 -9.88 -19.23
C GLU A 61 4.15 -8.51 -18.96
N GLY A 62 4.54 -7.47 -19.71
CA GLY A 62 4.01 -6.11 -19.60
C GLY A 62 4.58 -5.28 -18.43
N SER A 63 5.54 -5.81 -17.64
CA SER A 63 5.97 -5.19 -16.38
C SER A 63 6.75 -3.87 -16.50
N GLU A 64 7.39 -3.59 -17.62
CA GLU A 64 8.45 -2.56 -17.72
C GLU A 64 8.01 -1.10 -17.50
N ARG A 65 6.70 -0.80 -17.55
CA ARG A 65 6.19 0.58 -17.47
C ARG A 65 4.94 0.75 -16.61
N LEU A 66 4.53 -0.29 -15.89
CA LEU A 66 3.24 -0.27 -15.20
C LEU A 66 3.33 0.34 -13.80
N VAL A 67 4.46 0.19 -13.09
CA VAL A 67 4.58 0.73 -11.73
C VAL A 67 4.34 2.25 -11.72
N GLY A 68 3.38 2.67 -10.91
CA GLY A 68 2.90 4.06 -10.86
C GLY A 68 1.75 4.39 -11.81
N MET A 69 1.38 3.50 -12.74
CA MET A 69 0.21 3.68 -13.59
C MET A 69 -1.06 3.65 -12.73
N ARG A 70 -2.01 4.53 -13.05
CA ARG A 70 -3.25 4.73 -12.32
C ARG A 70 -4.46 4.34 -13.17
N LEU A 71 -5.43 3.70 -12.55
CA LEU A 71 -6.70 3.29 -13.14
C LEU A 71 -7.84 3.68 -12.19
N PRO A 72 -9.03 4.06 -12.69
CA PRO A 72 -10.18 4.28 -11.81
C PRO A 72 -10.46 3.05 -10.92
N SER A 73 -10.75 3.26 -9.64
CA SER A 73 -10.94 2.18 -8.65
C SER A 73 -12.07 1.22 -9.01
N SER A 74 -13.05 1.68 -9.79
CA SER A 74 -14.19 0.89 -10.28
C SER A 74 -13.89 0.06 -11.53
N THR A 75 -12.66 0.13 -12.07
CA THR A 75 -12.33 -0.47 -13.37
C THR A 75 -12.05 -1.96 -13.27
N GLY A 76 -12.72 -2.73 -14.10
CA GLY A 76 -12.40 -4.13 -14.38
C GLY A 76 -12.55 -5.06 -13.18
N ILE A 77 -11.84 -6.20 -13.27
CA ILE A 77 -11.85 -7.25 -12.23
C ILE A 77 -11.23 -6.74 -10.92
N GLY A 78 -10.13 -5.98 -11.01
CA GLY A 78 -9.48 -5.42 -9.83
C GLY A 78 -10.40 -4.52 -9.01
N GLY A 79 -11.15 -3.64 -9.67
CA GLY A 79 -12.14 -2.79 -9.02
C GLY A 79 -13.28 -3.59 -8.39
N TRP A 80 -13.78 -4.60 -9.09
CA TRP A 80 -14.81 -5.48 -8.54
C TRP A 80 -14.33 -6.19 -7.27
N VAL A 81 -13.12 -6.76 -7.27
CA VAL A 81 -12.52 -7.45 -6.10
C VAL A 81 -12.28 -6.47 -4.95
N LEU A 82 -11.82 -5.25 -5.25
CA LEU A 82 -11.63 -4.20 -4.24
C LEU A 82 -12.94 -3.89 -3.50
N VAL A 83 -14.02 -3.66 -4.24
CA VAL A 83 -15.32 -3.27 -3.68
C VAL A 83 -16.00 -4.42 -2.96
N THR A 84 -16.03 -5.60 -3.57
CA THR A 84 -16.74 -6.77 -2.99
C THR A 84 -15.94 -7.45 -1.88
N ARG A 85 -14.62 -7.23 -1.83
CA ARG A 85 -13.68 -7.91 -0.92
C ARG A 85 -13.70 -9.44 -1.07
N GLN A 86 -14.14 -9.93 -2.22
CA GLN A 86 -14.21 -11.36 -2.51
C GLN A 86 -13.15 -11.76 -3.52
N PRO A 87 -12.42 -12.87 -3.28
CA PRO A 87 -11.51 -13.41 -4.26
C PRO A 87 -12.28 -13.89 -5.51
N LEU A 88 -11.63 -13.78 -6.65
CA LEU A 88 -12.23 -14.14 -7.92
C LEU A 88 -11.25 -14.94 -8.78
N ILE A 89 -11.77 -15.96 -9.46
CA ILE A 89 -11.04 -16.75 -10.44
C ILE A 89 -11.85 -16.73 -11.74
N ILE A 90 -11.16 -16.43 -12.83
CA ILE A 90 -11.75 -16.36 -14.15
C ILE A 90 -10.83 -17.11 -15.09
N ASP A 91 -11.32 -18.18 -15.70
CA ASP A 91 -10.56 -18.98 -16.67
C ASP A 91 -10.72 -18.47 -18.13
N ASP A 92 -11.73 -17.62 -18.37
CA ASP A 92 -11.97 -16.99 -19.66
C ASP A 92 -12.40 -15.53 -19.46
N LEU A 93 -11.42 -14.62 -19.50
CA LEU A 93 -11.65 -13.19 -19.34
C LEU A 93 -12.39 -12.55 -20.52
N GLU A 94 -12.31 -13.14 -21.72
CA GLU A 94 -13.01 -12.57 -22.88
C GLU A 94 -14.54 -12.66 -22.73
N GLN A 95 -15.02 -13.63 -21.97
CA GLN A 95 -16.45 -13.80 -21.71
C GLN A 95 -16.94 -13.13 -20.42
N ASP A 96 -16.05 -12.61 -19.59
CA ASP A 96 -16.45 -11.97 -18.33
C ASP A 96 -16.83 -10.49 -18.57
N PRO A 97 -18.10 -10.10 -18.31
CA PRO A 97 -18.57 -8.73 -18.58
C PRO A 97 -17.89 -7.66 -17.71
N ARG A 98 -17.18 -8.05 -16.65
CA ARG A 98 -16.42 -7.14 -15.79
C ARG A 98 -15.03 -6.85 -16.36
N HIS A 99 -14.57 -7.63 -17.33
CA HIS A 99 -13.25 -7.45 -17.93
C HIS A 99 -13.20 -6.19 -18.78
N SER A 100 -12.29 -5.27 -18.45
CA SER A 100 -12.02 -4.10 -19.28
C SER A 100 -10.87 -4.40 -20.25
N ARG A 101 -11.21 -4.79 -21.47
CA ARG A 101 -10.22 -5.07 -22.51
C ARG A 101 -9.40 -3.83 -22.87
N GLU A 102 -10.02 -2.67 -22.93
CA GLU A 102 -9.33 -1.40 -23.20
C GLU A 102 -8.24 -1.13 -22.16
N THR A 103 -8.56 -1.35 -20.88
CA THR A 103 -7.57 -1.24 -19.79
C THR A 103 -6.45 -2.26 -19.95
N ALA A 104 -6.77 -3.53 -20.26
CA ALA A 104 -5.76 -4.56 -20.48
C ALA A 104 -4.84 -4.21 -21.67
N GLU A 105 -5.38 -3.72 -22.77
CA GLU A 105 -4.59 -3.25 -23.92
C GLU A 105 -3.67 -2.07 -23.56
N SER A 106 -4.12 -1.15 -22.71
CA SER A 106 -3.30 -0.01 -22.26
C SER A 106 -2.12 -0.44 -21.39
N THR A 107 -2.20 -1.59 -20.71
CA THR A 107 -1.09 -2.17 -19.93
C THR A 107 -0.05 -2.90 -20.81
N GLY A 108 -0.33 -3.09 -22.08
CA GLY A 108 0.53 -3.82 -23.03
C GLY A 108 0.43 -5.34 -22.90
N TYR A 109 -0.47 -5.86 -22.05
CA TYR A 109 -0.72 -7.28 -21.89
C TYR A 109 -2.20 -7.58 -21.66
N VAL A 110 -2.79 -8.40 -22.55
CA VAL A 110 -4.18 -8.84 -22.45
C VAL A 110 -4.23 -10.29 -21.97
N PRO A 111 -4.54 -10.52 -20.70
CA PRO A 111 -4.61 -11.86 -20.14
C PRO A 111 -5.87 -12.60 -20.62
N LYS A 112 -5.81 -13.93 -20.62
CA LYS A 112 -6.94 -14.82 -20.91
C LYS A 112 -7.63 -15.33 -19.65
N ALA A 113 -6.85 -15.48 -18.58
CA ALA A 113 -7.31 -15.98 -17.29
C ALA A 113 -6.71 -15.16 -16.14
N MET A 114 -7.42 -15.05 -15.04
CA MET A 114 -7.00 -14.27 -13.89
C MET A 114 -7.44 -14.92 -12.58
N MET A 115 -6.56 -14.86 -11.59
CA MET A 115 -6.89 -15.01 -10.18
C MET A 115 -6.68 -13.66 -9.52
N SER A 116 -7.66 -13.18 -8.77
CA SER A 116 -7.62 -11.86 -8.14
C SER A 116 -8.10 -11.97 -6.70
N VAL A 117 -7.32 -11.44 -5.77
CA VAL A 117 -7.64 -11.49 -4.34
C VAL A 117 -7.48 -10.11 -3.71
N PRO A 118 -8.36 -9.71 -2.77
CA PRO A 118 -8.25 -8.45 -2.08
C PRO A 118 -7.10 -8.49 -1.07
N LEU A 119 -6.41 -7.37 -0.92
CA LEU A 119 -5.41 -7.14 0.13
C LEU A 119 -6.13 -6.50 1.33
N LEU A 120 -6.50 -7.34 2.31
CA LEU A 120 -7.28 -6.91 3.46
C LEU A 120 -6.38 -6.69 4.67
N HIS A 121 -6.52 -5.55 5.33
CA HIS A 121 -5.90 -5.24 6.61
C HIS A 121 -6.88 -4.45 7.48
N ASP A 122 -7.11 -4.88 8.72
CA ASP A 122 -8.07 -4.26 9.66
C ASP A 122 -9.43 -3.96 9.01
N GLU A 123 -10.01 -4.93 8.32
CA GLU A 123 -11.29 -4.84 7.60
C GLU A 123 -11.31 -3.86 6.39
N ARG A 124 -10.19 -3.25 6.06
CA ARG A 124 -10.05 -2.37 4.90
C ARG A 124 -9.45 -3.12 3.73
N ALA A 125 -9.95 -2.87 2.52
CA ALA A 125 -9.32 -3.30 1.30
C ALA A 125 -8.28 -2.24 0.89
N LEU A 126 -7.00 -2.56 1.08
CA LEU A 126 -5.89 -1.66 0.75
C LEU A 126 -5.50 -1.73 -0.73
N GLY A 127 -5.92 -2.79 -1.41
CA GLY A 127 -5.56 -3.04 -2.79
C GLY A 127 -5.97 -4.43 -3.25
N VAL A 128 -5.33 -4.90 -4.32
CA VAL A 128 -5.64 -6.17 -4.97
C VAL A 128 -4.35 -6.83 -5.47
N LEU A 129 -4.23 -8.14 -5.25
CA LEU A 129 -3.18 -8.99 -5.85
C LEU A 129 -3.79 -9.78 -7.01
N ASN A 130 -3.17 -9.69 -8.18
CA ASN A 130 -3.57 -10.40 -9.37
C ASN A 130 -2.49 -11.37 -9.83
N VAL A 131 -2.92 -12.54 -10.31
CA VAL A 131 -2.08 -13.55 -10.99
C VAL A 131 -2.72 -13.84 -12.34
N LEU A 132 -1.98 -13.61 -13.42
CA LEU A 132 -2.48 -13.61 -14.79
C LEU A 132 -1.93 -14.81 -15.57
N ASP A 133 -2.81 -15.49 -16.29
CA ASP A 133 -2.48 -16.63 -17.16
C ASP A 133 -1.61 -17.67 -16.47
N ARG A 134 -2.11 -18.20 -15.36
CA ARG A 134 -1.47 -19.36 -14.69
C ARG A 134 -1.39 -20.56 -15.64
N SER A 135 -0.44 -21.44 -15.41
CA SER A 135 -0.36 -22.69 -16.18
C SER A 135 -1.62 -23.53 -16.00
N LYS A 136 -2.20 -23.98 -17.11
CA LYS A 136 -3.37 -24.89 -17.10
C LYS A 136 -3.02 -26.33 -16.70
N GLU A 137 -1.74 -26.67 -16.65
CA GLU A 137 -1.28 -27.98 -16.18
C GLU A 137 -1.46 -28.17 -14.68
N ILE A 138 -1.62 -27.08 -13.95
CA ILE A 138 -1.90 -27.08 -12.53
C ILE A 138 -3.42 -26.92 -12.36
N GLU A 139 -4.13 -28.03 -12.05
CA GLU A 139 -5.55 -27.95 -11.72
C GLU A 139 -5.78 -27.01 -10.55
N PHE A 140 -6.77 -26.14 -10.69
CA PHE A 140 -7.13 -25.24 -9.61
C PHE A 140 -7.65 -26.03 -8.41
N SER A 141 -7.08 -25.79 -7.24
CA SER A 141 -7.51 -26.38 -5.97
C SER A 141 -7.80 -25.30 -4.93
N LEU A 142 -8.62 -25.63 -3.94
CA LEU A 142 -8.83 -24.79 -2.77
C LEU A 142 -7.53 -24.42 -2.09
N GLY A 143 -6.54 -25.34 -2.07
CA GLY A 143 -5.22 -25.07 -1.51
C GLY A 143 -4.43 -23.99 -2.29
N GLN A 144 -4.64 -23.86 -3.59
CA GLN A 144 -4.02 -22.76 -4.35
C GLN A 144 -4.66 -21.40 -4.02
N MET A 145 -5.97 -21.36 -3.79
CA MET A 145 -6.62 -20.14 -3.33
C MET A 145 -6.19 -19.75 -1.92
N GLU A 146 -6.07 -20.73 -1.02
CA GLU A 146 -5.52 -20.50 0.33
C GLU A 146 -4.09 -19.97 0.27
N LEU A 147 -3.25 -20.55 -0.58
CA LEU A 147 -1.88 -20.09 -0.79
C LEU A 147 -1.84 -18.66 -1.31
N LEU A 148 -2.65 -18.32 -2.32
CA LEU A 148 -2.75 -16.95 -2.82
C LEU A 148 -3.26 -15.98 -1.74
N GLY A 149 -4.19 -16.43 -0.89
CA GLY A 149 -4.64 -15.68 0.29
C GLY A 149 -3.51 -15.39 1.30
N LEU A 150 -2.60 -16.33 1.52
CA LEU A 150 -1.42 -16.10 2.37
C LEU A 150 -0.49 -15.02 1.79
N PHE A 151 -0.25 -15.04 0.48
CA PHE A 151 0.48 -13.95 -0.19
C PHE A 151 -0.24 -12.62 -0.11
N ALA A 152 -1.56 -12.62 -0.26
CA ALA A 152 -2.38 -11.43 -0.11
C ALA A 152 -2.26 -10.83 1.30
N ASN A 153 -2.26 -11.66 2.34
CA ASN A 153 -2.06 -11.20 3.72
C ASN A 153 -0.68 -10.56 3.92
N GLN A 154 0.39 -11.17 3.40
CA GLN A 154 1.74 -10.60 3.47
C GLN A 154 1.82 -9.27 2.69
N ALA A 155 1.24 -9.22 1.50
CA ALA A 155 1.18 -8.01 0.69
C ALA A 155 0.37 -6.90 1.37
N ALA A 156 -0.74 -7.23 2.04
CA ALA A 156 -1.55 -6.26 2.77
C ALA A 156 -0.78 -5.60 3.91
N ILE A 157 -0.02 -6.39 4.69
CA ILE A 157 0.86 -5.87 5.75
C ILE A 157 1.94 -4.94 5.16
N ALA A 158 2.63 -5.39 4.10
CA ALA A 158 3.66 -4.59 3.43
C ALA A 158 3.09 -3.29 2.86
N LEU A 159 1.87 -3.35 2.31
CA LEU A 159 1.20 -2.19 1.74
C LEU A 159 0.75 -1.19 2.81
N ASP A 160 0.24 -1.65 3.95
CA ASP A 160 -0.09 -0.78 5.09
C ASP A 160 1.16 -0.05 5.60
N LEU A 161 2.27 -0.77 5.76
CA LEU A 161 3.55 -0.17 6.15
C LEU A 161 4.05 0.86 5.13
N LEU A 162 3.91 0.59 3.83
CA LEU A 162 4.25 1.54 2.76
C LEU A 162 3.39 2.81 2.83
N GLN A 163 2.08 2.67 3.04
CA GLN A 163 1.17 3.82 3.19
C GLN A 163 1.54 4.66 4.41
N ARG A 164 1.83 4.03 5.55
CA ARG A 164 2.28 4.73 6.77
C ARG A 164 3.59 5.47 6.55
N ALA A 165 4.56 4.86 5.86
CA ALA A 165 5.83 5.50 5.52
C ALA A 165 5.61 6.72 4.60
N ARG A 166 4.77 6.60 3.56
CA ARG A 166 4.40 7.72 2.67
C ARG A 166 3.69 8.85 3.42
N HIS A 167 2.76 8.51 4.30
CA HIS A 167 2.06 9.50 5.12
C HIS A 167 3.02 10.24 6.05
N ALA A 168 3.90 9.51 6.76
CA ALA A 168 4.92 10.12 7.62
C ALA A 168 5.84 11.06 6.82
N ARG A 169 6.23 10.66 5.59
CA ARG A 169 7.02 11.52 4.70
C ARG A 169 6.27 12.80 4.30
N ALA A 170 5.00 12.68 3.92
CA ALA A 170 4.19 13.84 3.53
C ALA A 170 4.10 14.85 4.69
N VAL A 171 3.82 14.37 5.90
CA VAL A 171 3.78 15.20 7.12
C VAL A 171 5.12 15.92 7.36
N LEU A 172 6.24 15.25 7.16
CA LEU A 172 7.58 15.85 7.35
C LEU A 172 7.93 16.88 6.27
N THR A 173 7.43 16.71 5.04
CA THR A 173 7.71 17.63 3.93
C THR A 173 6.81 18.87 3.95
N GLU A 174 5.64 18.80 4.54
CA GLU A 174 4.74 19.95 4.73
C GLU A 174 5.20 20.84 5.90
N SER A 175 6.21 21.65 5.67
CA SER A 175 6.85 22.55 6.66
C SER A 175 5.90 23.59 7.30
N GLY A 176 4.64 23.59 6.97
CA GLY A 176 3.58 24.48 7.50
C GLY A 176 2.42 23.76 8.14
N SER A 177 2.39 22.43 8.19
CA SER A 177 1.27 21.69 8.80
C SER A 177 1.35 21.70 10.32
N ASP A 178 0.19 21.60 10.98
CA ASP A 178 0.08 21.48 12.45
C ASP A 178 0.91 20.32 12.99
N ALA A 179 0.99 19.22 12.24
CA ALA A 179 1.81 18.06 12.57
C ALA A 179 3.32 18.35 12.47
N GLY A 180 3.75 19.17 11.52
CA GLY A 180 5.13 19.66 11.45
C GLY A 180 5.50 20.57 12.63
N VAL A 181 4.57 21.35 13.15
CA VAL A 181 4.73 22.13 14.37
C VAL A 181 4.91 21.20 15.58
N ILE A 182 4.07 20.18 15.71
CA ILE A 182 4.13 19.20 16.80
C ILE A 182 5.47 18.43 16.76
N ALA A 183 5.91 18.00 15.57
CA ALA A 183 7.18 17.30 15.42
C ALA A 183 8.38 18.19 15.82
N ARG A 184 8.38 19.48 15.46
CA ARG A 184 9.41 20.45 15.90
C ARG A 184 9.40 20.68 17.40
N ILE A 185 8.22 20.78 18.02
CA ILE A 185 8.10 20.90 19.47
C ILE A 185 8.65 19.66 20.17
N ALA A 186 8.30 18.45 19.71
CA ALA A 186 8.81 17.20 20.27
C ALA A 186 10.35 17.11 20.18
N SER A 187 10.93 17.44 19.01
CA SER A 187 12.38 17.49 18.84
C SER A 187 13.04 18.53 19.75
N ALA A 188 12.49 19.73 19.84
CA ALA A 188 13.02 20.78 20.70
C ALA A 188 13.01 20.38 22.19
N VAL A 189 12.01 19.61 22.63
CA VAL A 189 11.91 19.07 24.00
C VAL A 189 12.98 18.00 24.27
N GLU A 190 13.34 17.21 23.27
CA GLU A 190 14.40 16.18 23.40
C GLU A 190 15.80 16.81 23.57
N ASP A 191 16.04 17.96 22.95
CA ASP A 191 17.29 18.70 23.00
C ASP A 191 17.48 19.55 24.29
N LEU A 192 16.44 19.66 25.15
CA LEU A 192 16.51 20.39 26.40
C LEU A 192 17.30 19.61 27.48
N ASP A 193 18.06 20.34 28.28
CA ASP A 193 18.65 19.80 29.49
C ASP A 193 17.54 19.47 30.54
N GLU A 194 17.92 18.70 31.59
CA GLU A 194 16.97 18.21 32.61
C GLU A 194 16.25 19.34 33.37
N GLU A 195 16.91 20.48 33.53
CA GLU A 195 16.39 21.65 34.26
C GLU A 195 15.35 22.42 33.40
N GLN A 196 15.53 22.45 32.07
CA GLN A 196 14.65 23.12 31.11
C GLN A 196 13.49 22.21 30.69
N ARG A 197 13.69 20.90 30.70
CA ARG A 197 12.72 19.90 30.21
C ARG A 197 11.48 19.79 31.11
N GLU A 198 11.64 19.83 32.42
CA GLU A 198 10.54 19.64 33.37
C GLU A 198 9.47 20.73 33.28
N PRO A 199 9.78 22.05 33.19
CA PRO A 199 8.77 23.09 32.97
C PRO A 199 8.03 22.96 31.65
N VAL A 200 8.73 22.57 30.57
CA VAL A 200 8.13 22.40 29.25
C VAL A 200 7.18 21.21 29.21
N LEU A 201 7.55 20.08 29.82
CA LEU A 201 6.66 18.92 29.93
C LEU A 201 5.39 19.23 30.75
N ARG A 202 5.49 20.04 31.79
CA ARG A 202 4.31 20.51 32.55
C ARG A 202 3.39 21.39 31.69
N LEU A 203 3.95 22.25 30.85
CA LEU A 203 3.15 23.09 29.93
C LEU A 203 2.44 22.21 28.88
N LEU A 204 3.14 21.24 28.31
CA LEU A 204 2.54 20.32 27.34
C LEU A 204 1.47 19.44 27.97
N GLY A 205 1.67 19.00 29.23
CA GLY A 205 0.64 18.27 29.99
C GLY A 205 -0.63 19.10 30.23
N ALA A 206 -0.47 20.37 30.61
CA ALA A 206 -1.59 21.26 30.79
C ALA A 206 -2.34 21.53 29.47
N LEU A 207 -1.63 21.58 28.35
CA LEU A 207 -2.24 21.68 27.02
C LEU A 207 -3.04 20.43 26.64
N ASP A 208 -2.49 19.24 26.92
CA ASP A 208 -3.18 17.94 26.69
C ASP A 208 -4.46 17.84 27.53
N ASP A 209 -4.43 18.27 28.78
CA ASP A 209 -5.59 18.32 29.69
C ASP A 209 -6.71 19.24 29.14
N VAL A 210 -6.34 20.41 28.59
CA VAL A 210 -7.29 21.33 27.98
C VAL A 210 -7.92 20.74 26.72
N LEU A 211 -7.10 20.12 25.85
CA LEU A 211 -7.56 19.49 24.61
C LEU A 211 -8.48 18.29 24.87
N ARG A 212 -8.25 17.54 25.94
CA ARG A 212 -9.12 16.42 26.34
C ARG A 212 -10.41 16.88 27.04
N ALA A 213 -10.38 18.01 27.72
CA ALA A 213 -11.57 18.55 28.37
C ALA A 213 -12.63 19.04 27.38
N ASP A 214 -12.21 19.50 26.19
CA ASP A 214 -13.11 19.99 25.11
C ASP A 214 -13.77 18.87 24.29
N VAL A 215 -13.37 17.60 24.45
CA VAL A 215 -13.93 16.44 23.72
C VAL A 215 -15.10 15.78 24.47
N SER A 216 -15.52 16.31 25.62
CA SER A 216 -16.59 15.74 26.46
C SER A 216 -17.91 16.49 26.32
N PHE A 217 -18.36 16.77 25.08
CA PHE A 217 -19.72 17.26 24.78
C PHE A 217 -20.41 16.41 23.73
#